data_55ae966a3a638d078a3c0019350a858c
#
_entry.id   55ae966a3a638d078a3c0019350a858c
#
_cell.length_a   1.000
_cell.length_b   1.000
_cell.length_c   1.000
_cell.angle_alpha   90.00
_cell.angle_beta   90.00
_cell.angle_gamma   90.00
#
_symmetry.space_group_name_H-M   'P 1'
#
loop_
_entity.id
_entity.type
_entity.pdbx_description
1 polymer ?
#
loop_
_entity_poly.entity_id
_entity_poly.type
_entity_poly.pdbx_seq_one_letter_code
_entity_poly.pdbx_strand_id
1 'polypeptide(L)'
;EDKFHFSDLYNRYEALSNQKLYFTPRAMELQELMSLYSKDKMKSDSLYAIYQQLEKDKKLYTSQLMALNEESKNLKKREQKWKEEYMAEHPSVATYFLLMDDLMSLVDYQVHGFPEEFDMLSFKNVQDLESLYNTIYKPMFPEHSYTTLVATMLQSLKQIEVGGRYIDFTAPDFEGNSVTLSEQIRGKVALIDLWASWCGPCRRSAKSMIPVYEKYESKGFTIVGVAREKTVQTAKAAALQDSYPWLNLVELNDAGNIWFKYCVGNSGGGTFLVDQEGKILAICPTAEEVERILEKMLK
;
A
#
# COMPACT_ATOMS: atom_id res chain seq x y z
N GLU A 1 -20.75 20.77 14.09
CA GLU A 1 -19.88 21.85 14.60
C GLU A 1 -18.43 21.46 14.42
N ASP A 2 -17.58 22.36 13.91
CA ASP A 2 -16.14 22.16 13.73
C ASP A 2 -15.42 22.26 15.10
N LYS A 3 -15.62 21.24 15.95
CA LYS A 3 -15.07 21.15 17.31
C LYS A 3 -13.54 21.25 17.35
N PHE A 4 -12.87 20.87 16.26
CA PHE A 4 -11.42 20.82 16.15
C PHE A 4 -10.83 21.95 15.30
N HIS A 5 -11.66 22.86 14.79
CA HIS A 5 -11.24 24.02 13.98
C HIS A 5 -10.53 23.64 12.67
N PHE A 6 -10.92 22.54 12.05
CA PHE A 6 -10.35 22.13 10.76
C PHE A 6 -10.64 23.11 9.63
N SER A 7 -11.74 23.86 9.70
CA SER A 7 -12.05 24.91 8.73
C SER A 7 -11.00 26.03 8.72
N ASP A 8 -10.50 26.45 9.89
CA ASP A 8 -9.40 27.43 9.98
C ASP A 8 -8.11 26.86 9.38
N LEU A 9 -7.78 25.63 9.72
CA LEU A 9 -6.63 24.93 9.18
C LEU A 9 -6.70 24.83 7.65
N TYR A 10 -7.86 24.46 7.09
CA TYR A 10 -8.09 24.39 5.65
C TYR A 10 -7.86 25.74 4.97
N ASN A 11 -8.42 26.84 5.51
CA ASN A 11 -8.25 28.18 4.98
C ASN A 11 -6.77 28.61 4.97
N ARG A 12 -5.99 28.19 5.96
CA ARG A 12 -4.54 28.47 6.03
C ARG A 12 -3.75 27.67 4.98
N TYR A 13 -4.11 26.42 4.73
CA TYR A 13 -3.53 25.64 3.61
C TYR A 13 -3.85 26.30 2.27
N GLU A 14 -5.08 26.71 2.06
CA GLU A 14 -5.50 27.40 0.85
C GLU A 14 -4.72 28.72 0.65
N ALA A 15 -4.53 29.50 1.71
CA ALA A 15 -3.75 30.74 1.67
C ALA A 15 -2.29 30.47 1.27
N LEU A 16 -1.65 29.43 1.83
CA LEU A 16 -0.28 29.04 1.43
C LEU A 16 -0.23 28.59 -0.02
N SER A 17 -1.21 27.83 -0.48
CA SER A 17 -1.32 27.39 -1.88
C SER A 17 -1.43 28.57 -2.84
N ASN A 18 -2.34 29.50 -2.56
CA ASN A 18 -2.56 30.69 -3.37
C ASN A 18 -1.33 31.59 -3.45
N GLN A 19 -0.50 31.63 -2.43
CA GLN A 19 0.78 32.33 -2.39
C GLN A 19 1.94 31.51 -2.95
N LYS A 20 1.72 30.29 -3.45
CA LYS A 20 2.75 29.35 -3.92
C LYS A 20 3.85 29.06 -2.88
N LEU A 21 3.46 28.99 -1.61
CA LEU A 21 4.38 28.79 -0.47
C LEU A 21 4.44 27.33 0.02
N TYR A 22 4.04 26.34 -0.78
CA TYR A 22 4.17 24.93 -0.42
C TYR A 22 5.62 24.45 -0.56
N PHE A 23 6.23 24.74 -1.70
CA PHE A 23 7.57 24.31 -2.02
C PHE A 23 8.59 25.42 -1.82
N THR A 24 9.81 25.04 -1.49
CA THR A 24 10.92 25.98 -1.47
C THR A 24 11.23 26.48 -2.90
N PRO A 25 11.83 27.68 -3.05
CA PRO A 25 12.19 28.20 -4.38
C PRO A 25 13.04 27.22 -5.21
N ARG A 26 13.94 26.48 -4.55
CA ARG A 26 14.78 25.48 -5.22
C ARG A 26 13.98 24.27 -5.70
N ALA A 27 13.00 23.83 -4.92
CA ALA A 27 12.10 22.73 -5.32
C ALA A 27 11.23 23.13 -6.51
N MET A 28 10.69 24.34 -6.52
CA MET A 28 9.92 24.86 -7.65
C MET A 28 10.77 24.97 -8.94
N GLU A 29 11.96 25.53 -8.84
CA GLU A 29 12.91 25.58 -9.97
C GLU A 29 13.19 24.19 -10.55
N LEU A 30 13.42 23.17 -9.69
CA LEU A 30 13.64 21.81 -10.14
C LEU A 30 12.41 21.20 -10.83
N GLN A 31 11.20 21.45 -10.31
CA GLN A 31 9.96 20.98 -10.95
C GLN A 31 9.78 21.59 -12.35
N GLU A 32 10.09 22.88 -12.52
CA GLU A 32 10.05 23.55 -13.83
C GLU A 32 11.09 22.94 -14.79
N LEU A 33 12.32 22.72 -14.33
CA LEU A 33 13.37 22.09 -15.14
C LEU A 33 13.03 20.65 -15.50
N MET A 34 12.48 19.86 -14.57
CA MET A 34 12.02 18.49 -14.85
C MET A 34 10.91 18.46 -15.89
N SER A 35 9.98 19.42 -15.85
CA SER A 35 8.93 19.57 -16.86
C SER A 35 9.53 19.91 -18.22
N LEU A 36 10.46 20.86 -18.26
CA LEU A 36 11.14 21.30 -19.49
C LEU A 36 11.94 20.17 -20.15
N TYR A 37 12.64 19.37 -19.37
CA TYR A 37 13.49 18.27 -19.83
C TYR A 37 12.83 16.89 -19.76
N SER A 38 11.51 16.84 -19.67
CA SER A 38 10.75 15.57 -19.54
C SER A 38 10.98 14.54 -20.65
N LYS A 39 11.39 15.00 -21.84
CA LYS A 39 11.73 14.14 -23.00
C LYS A 39 13.22 13.76 -23.07
N ASP A 40 14.09 14.41 -22.32
CA ASP A 40 15.52 14.11 -22.22
C ASP A 40 15.75 13.25 -20.99
N LYS A 41 15.77 11.93 -21.17
CA LYS A 41 15.83 10.95 -20.08
C LYS A 41 17.02 11.20 -19.14
N MET A 42 18.21 11.45 -19.67
CA MET A 42 19.41 11.61 -18.85
C MET A 42 19.34 12.86 -17.97
N LYS A 43 18.84 14.00 -18.52
CA LYS A 43 18.64 15.22 -17.74
C LYS A 43 17.50 15.06 -16.73
N SER A 44 16.40 14.44 -17.14
CA SER A 44 15.26 14.18 -16.27
C SER A 44 15.66 13.33 -15.07
N ASP A 45 16.39 12.22 -15.28
CA ASP A 45 16.87 11.33 -14.21
C ASP A 45 17.82 12.08 -13.24
N SER A 46 18.72 12.91 -13.78
CA SER A 46 19.64 13.72 -12.96
C SER A 46 18.91 14.75 -12.10
N LEU A 47 17.91 15.44 -12.66
CA LEU A 47 17.10 16.43 -11.93
C LEU A 47 16.25 15.75 -10.86
N TYR A 48 15.69 14.57 -11.17
CA TYR A 48 14.91 13.78 -10.23
C TYR A 48 15.76 13.31 -9.02
N ALA A 49 17.01 12.90 -9.26
CA ALA A 49 17.94 12.56 -8.18
C ALA A 49 18.21 13.74 -7.23
N ILE A 50 18.37 14.97 -7.78
CA ILE A 50 18.53 16.17 -6.97
C ILE A 50 17.25 16.47 -6.17
N TYR A 51 16.08 16.31 -6.79
CA TYR A 51 14.78 16.51 -6.13
C TYR A 51 14.61 15.54 -4.95
N GLN A 52 14.91 14.26 -5.16
CA GLN A 52 14.89 13.24 -4.09
C GLN A 52 15.90 13.56 -2.95
N GLN A 53 17.07 14.15 -3.29
CA GLN A 53 18.02 14.57 -2.26
C GLN A 53 17.47 15.72 -1.40
N LEU A 54 16.77 16.71 -2.02
CA LEU A 54 16.09 17.75 -1.24
C LEU A 54 15.02 17.21 -0.31
N GLU A 55 14.29 16.17 -0.73
CA GLU A 55 13.29 15.49 0.09
C GLU A 55 13.96 14.83 1.30
N LYS A 56 15.03 14.05 1.07
CA LYS A 56 15.81 13.41 2.16
C LYS A 56 16.40 14.44 3.12
N ASP A 57 16.83 15.58 2.62
CA ASP A 57 17.38 16.68 3.43
C ASP A 57 16.28 17.51 4.11
N LYS A 58 14.99 17.18 3.94
CA LYS A 58 13.83 17.93 4.44
C LYS A 58 13.81 19.40 3.96
N LYS A 59 14.32 19.66 2.74
CA LYS A 59 14.41 20.99 2.11
C LYS A 59 13.45 21.19 0.93
N LEU A 60 12.53 20.25 0.74
CA LEU A 60 11.57 20.30 -0.37
C LEU A 60 10.45 21.32 -0.07
N TYR A 61 9.97 21.34 1.16
CA TYR A 61 8.82 22.13 1.59
C TYR A 61 9.23 23.35 2.42
N THR A 62 8.39 24.39 2.39
CA THR A 62 8.61 25.58 3.21
C THR A 62 8.39 25.30 4.68
N SER A 63 9.05 26.09 5.55
CA SER A 63 8.84 26.00 6.99
C SER A 63 7.40 26.31 7.42
N GLN A 64 6.70 27.16 6.67
CA GLN A 64 5.29 27.47 6.91
C GLN A 64 4.41 26.24 6.66
N LEU A 65 4.61 25.53 5.56
CA LEU A 65 3.88 24.30 5.28
C LEU A 65 4.19 23.23 6.34
N MET A 66 5.46 23.05 6.70
CA MET A 66 5.86 22.05 7.70
C MET A 66 5.24 22.35 9.09
N ALA A 67 5.20 23.62 9.51
CA ALA A 67 4.54 24.00 10.76
C ALA A 67 3.02 23.72 10.71
N LEU A 68 2.39 23.99 9.58
CA LEU A 68 0.95 23.73 9.41
C LEU A 68 0.64 22.22 9.36
N ASN A 69 1.49 21.42 8.76
CA ASN A 69 1.37 19.96 8.78
C ASN A 69 1.50 19.40 10.20
N GLU A 70 2.42 19.91 11.00
CA GLU A 70 2.57 19.45 12.39
C GLU A 70 1.34 19.84 13.25
N GLU A 71 0.81 21.03 13.06
CA GLU A 71 -0.45 21.44 13.69
C GLU A 71 -1.61 20.53 13.28
N SER A 72 -1.72 20.22 11.98
CA SER A 72 -2.71 19.29 11.44
C SER A 72 -2.61 17.90 12.08
N LYS A 73 -1.39 17.34 12.18
CA LYS A 73 -1.15 16.07 12.87
C LYS A 73 -1.63 16.10 14.32
N ASN A 74 -1.35 17.18 15.05
CA ASN A 74 -1.76 17.30 16.44
C ASN A 74 -3.28 17.40 16.59
N LEU A 75 -3.96 18.11 15.70
CA LEU A 75 -5.42 18.18 15.68
C LEU A 75 -6.03 16.82 15.37
N LYS A 76 -5.50 16.11 14.39
CA LYS A 76 -5.96 14.76 14.03
C LYS A 76 -5.74 13.72 15.14
N LYS A 77 -4.64 13.80 15.88
CA LYS A 77 -4.43 12.97 17.09
C LYS A 77 -5.53 13.21 18.14
N ARG A 78 -5.88 14.47 18.37
CA ARG A 78 -6.94 14.81 19.31
C ARG A 78 -8.32 14.36 18.83
N GLU A 79 -8.60 14.52 17.54
CA GLU A 79 -9.82 14.02 16.90
C GLU A 79 -9.93 12.51 17.04
N GLN A 80 -8.86 11.77 16.71
CA GLN A 80 -8.83 10.32 16.79
C GLN A 80 -9.10 9.82 18.22
N LYS A 81 -8.41 10.40 19.20
CA LYS A 81 -8.63 10.04 20.61
C LYS A 81 -10.09 10.28 21.04
N TRP A 82 -10.66 11.43 20.68
CA TRP A 82 -12.07 11.71 20.95
C TRP A 82 -13.00 10.72 20.23
N LYS A 83 -12.68 10.35 18.99
CA LYS A 83 -13.45 9.39 18.21
C LYS A 83 -13.45 8.01 18.88
N GLU A 84 -12.30 7.55 19.37
CA GLU A 84 -12.16 6.28 20.09
C GLU A 84 -12.93 6.28 21.41
N GLU A 85 -12.86 7.36 22.20
CA GLU A 85 -13.67 7.54 23.40
C GLU A 85 -15.17 7.53 23.08
N TYR A 86 -15.58 8.24 22.03
CA TYR A 86 -16.98 8.26 21.56
C TYR A 86 -17.47 6.89 21.11
N MET A 87 -16.65 6.14 20.37
CA MET A 87 -16.95 4.77 19.95
C MET A 87 -17.11 3.82 21.14
N ALA A 88 -16.32 3.99 22.20
CA ALA A 88 -16.42 3.19 23.42
C ALA A 88 -17.69 3.51 24.25
N GLU A 89 -18.06 4.78 24.32
CA GLU A 89 -19.23 5.24 25.12
C GLU A 89 -20.57 5.03 24.40
N HIS A 90 -20.57 5.01 23.05
CA HIS A 90 -21.78 4.96 22.21
C HIS A 90 -21.74 3.82 21.18
N PRO A 91 -21.59 2.56 21.61
CA PRO A 91 -21.47 1.43 20.67
C PRO A 91 -22.77 1.21 19.89
N SER A 92 -22.63 1.19 18.57
CA SER A 92 -23.73 1.02 17.60
C SER A 92 -23.17 0.51 16.27
N VAL A 93 -24.02 0.13 15.35
CA VAL A 93 -23.57 -0.21 13.98
C VAL A 93 -22.90 0.97 13.29
N ALA A 94 -23.36 2.21 13.56
CA ALA A 94 -22.75 3.42 13.00
C ALA A 94 -21.32 3.64 13.54
N THR A 95 -21.10 3.49 14.84
CA THR A 95 -19.76 3.60 15.43
C THR A 95 -18.89 2.38 15.10
N TYR A 96 -19.48 1.22 14.84
CA TYR A 96 -18.75 0.05 14.29
C TYR A 96 -18.23 0.35 12.88
N PHE A 97 -19.01 1.04 12.06
CA PHE A 97 -18.53 1.51 10.75
C PHE A 97 -17.32 2.45 10.90
N LEU A 98 -17.30 3.36 11.88
CA LEU A 98 -16.15 4.23 12.13
C LEU A 98 -14.89 3.44 12.50
N LEU A 99 -15.01 2.39 13.32
CA LEU A 99 -13.90 1.50 13.65
C LEU A 99 -13.37 0.79 12.40
N MET A 100 -14.28 0.28 11.58
CA MET A 100 -13.92 -0.38 10.32
C MET A 100 -13.22 0.58 9.36
N ASP A 101 -13.70 1.81 9.23
CA ASP A 101 -13.11 2.86 8.37
C ASP A 101 -11.70 3.25 8.82
N ASP A 102 -11.46 3.34 10.13
CA ASP A 102 -10.13 3.57 10.69
C ASP A 102 -9.16 2.43 10.35
N LEU A 103 -9.60 1.19 10.49
CA LEU A 103 -8.78 0.03 10.12
C LEU A 103 -8.55 -0.06 8.61
N MET A 104 -9.54 0.28 7.79
CA MET A 104 -9.40 0.32 6.33
C MET A 104 -8.32 1.33 5.91
N SER A 105 -8.30 2.50 6.55
CA SER A 105 -7.27 3.52 6.30
C SER A 105 -5.86 3.01 6.65
N LEU A 106 -5.72 2.24 7.75
CA LEU A 106 -4.45 1.62 8.13
C LEU A 106 -4.03 0.51 7.17
N VAL A 107 -4.97 -0.27 6.67
CA VAL A 107 -4.72 -1.29 5.64
C VAL A 107 -4.15 -0.65 4.38
N ASP A 108 -4.75 0.43 3.89
CA ASP A 108 -4.26 1.15 2.71
C ASP A 108 -2.87 1.79 2.93
N TYR A 109 -2.59 2.20 4.17
CA TYR A 109 -1.31 2.79 4.55
C TYR A 109 -0.17 1.76 4.66
N GLN A 110 -0.47 0.54 5.11
CA GLN A 110 0.53 -0.51 5.42
C GLN A 110 1.44 -0.84 4.23
N VAL A 111 0.87 -0.90 3.03
CA VAL A 111 1.59 -1.32 1.81
C VAL A 111 2.18 -0.13 1.05
N HIS A 112 1.43 0.95 0.93
CA HIS A 112 1.83 2.06 0.08
C HIS A 112 2.60 3.15 0.82
N GLY A 113 2.40 3.28 2.13
CA GLY A 113 3.00 4.33 2.95
C GLY A 113 2.64 5.74 2.48
N PHE A 114 3.03 6.72 3.26
CA PHE A 114 3.05 8.12 2.85
C PHE A 114 4.40 8.72 3.23
N PRO A 115 4.87 9.76 2.55
CA PRO A 115 6.02 10.52 3.03
C PRO A 115 5.79 10.96 4.49
N GLU A 116 6.83 10.88 5.32
CA GLU A 116 6.77 11.17 6.76
C GLU A 116 6.11 12.54 7.06
N GLU A 117 6.34 13.51 6.16
CA GLU A 117 5.76 14.86 6.25
C GLU A 117 4.24 14.89 6.10
N PHE A 118 3.67 13.92 5.40
CA PHE A 118 2.24 13.78 5.13
C PHE A 118 1.63 12.56 5.81
N ASP A 119 2.36 11.92 6.74
CA ASP A 119 1.84 10.81 7.51
C ASP A 119 0.72 11.26 8.45
N MET A 120 -0.49 11.21 7.93
CA MET A 120 -1.72 11.60 8.61
C MET A 120 -2.41 10.41 9.30
N LEU A 121 -1.76 9.24 9.33
CA LEU A 121 -2.32 8.02 9.91
C LEU A 121 -1.47 7.42 11.04
N SER A 122 -0.23 7.89 11.23
CA SER A 122 0.68 7.42 12.29
C SER A 122 0.14 7.60 13.72
N PHE A 123 -0.92 8.40 13.88
CA PHE A 123 -1.61 8.57 15.16
C PHE A 123 -2.67 7.51 15.43
N LYS A 124 -3.10 6.72 14.44
CA LYS A 124 -4.03 5.60 14.63
C LYS A 124 -3.26 4.39 15.17
N ASN A 125 -3.71 3.88 16.30
CA ASN A 125 -3.06 2.74 16.95
C ASN A 125 -3.89 1.48 16.71
N VAL A 126 -3.30 0.50 16.02
CA VAL A 126 -3.95 -0.80 15.76
C VAL A 126 -4.36 -1.50 17.06
N GLN A 127 -3.53 -1.40 18.11
CA GLN A 127 -3.81 -2.03 19.41
C GLN A 127 -5.04 -1.43 20.10
N ASP A 128 -5.22 -0.11 20.02
CA ASP A 128 -6.39 0.56 20.61
C ASP A 128 -7.66 0.19 19.84
N LEU A 129 -7.62 0.18 18.50
CA LEU A 129 -8.74 -0.25 17.67
C LEU A 129 -9.07 -1.74 17.86
N GLU A 130 -8.06 -2.60 18.01
CA GLU A 130 -8.25 -4.01 18.33
C GLU A 130 -8.89 -4.21 19.72
N SER A 131 -8.49 -3.41 20.70
CA SER A 131 -9.09 -3.42 22.03
C SER A 131 -10.58 -3.09 21.96
N LEU A 132 -10.95 -1.99 21.28
CA LEU A 132 -12.36 -1.63 21.05
C LEU A 132 -13.13 -2.77 20.37
N TYR A 133 -12.55 -3.37 19.33
CA TYR A 133 -13.15 -4.51 18.64
C TYR A 133 -13.42 -5.69 19.59
N ASN A 134 -12.39 -6.15 20.30
CA ASN A 134 -12.48 -7.36 21.11
C ASN A 134 -13.36 -7.20 22.36
N THR A 135 -13.35 -6.01 22.97
CA THR A 135 -14.05 -5.76 24.24
C THR A 135 -15.48 -5.28 24.06
N ILE A 136 -15.80 -4.61 22.96
CA ILE A 136 -17.10 -3.97 22.75
C ILE A 136 -17.81 -4.52 21.51
N TYR A 137 -17.24 -4.34 20.32
CA TYR A 137 -17.98 -4.57 19.07
C TYR A 137 -18.20 -6.04 18.75
N LYS A 138 -17.18 -6.88 18.90
CA LYS A 138 -17.31 -8.32 18.66
C LYS A 138 -18.32 -9.00 19.59
N PRO A 139 -18.34 -8.73 20.91
CA PRO A 139 -19.37 -9.30 21.79
C PRO A 139 -20.78 -8.77 21.51
N MET A 140 -20.91 -7.48 21.15
CA MET A 140 -22.20 -6.83 20.90
C MET A 140 -22.83 -7.22 19.56
N PHE A 141 -22.00 -7.44 18.53
CA PHE A 141 -22.43 -7.71 17.15
C PHE A 141 -21.79 -8.98 16.57
N PRO A 142 -21.88 -10.15 17.22
CA PRO A 142 -21.09 -11.34 16.85
C PRO A 142 -21.38 -11.85 15.43
N GLU A 143 -22.62 -11.71 14.96
CA GLU A 143 -23.06 -12.18 13.64
C GLU A 143 -23.05 -11.07 12.56
N HIS A 144 -22.61 -9.87 12.90
CA HIS A 144 -22.57 -8.78 11.93
C HIS A 144 -21.44 -8.99 10.92
N SER A 145 -21.66 -8.66 9.66
CA SER A 145 -20.67 -8.79 8.59
C SER A 145 -19.34 -8.05 8.88
N TYR A 146 -19.41 -6.93 9.58
CA TYR A 146 -18.20 -6.19 9.99
C TYR A 146 -17.32 -6.99 10.95
N THR A 147 -17.87 -7.91 11.73
CA THR A 147 -17.09 -8.70 12.70
C THR A 147 -16.06 -9.58 12.00
N THR A 148 -16.45 -10.27 10.93
CA THR A 148 -15.50 -11.05 10.12
C THR A 148 -14.52 -10.16 9.38
N LEU A 149 -14.99 -9.04 8.83
CA LEU A 149 -14.17 -8.11 8.06
C LEU A 149 -13.09 -7.47 8.95
N VAL A 150 -13.47 -6.94 10.12
CA VAL A 150 -12.54 -6.33 11.08
C VAL A 150 -11.53 -7.35 11.60
N ALA A 151 -11.97 -8.60 11.90
CA ALA A 151 -11.04 -9.68 12.29
C ALA A 151 -9.98 -9.93 11.20
N THR A 152 -10.39 -9.96 9.93
CA THR A 152 -9.49 -10.15 8.79
C THR A 152 -8.51 -8.98 8.69
N MET A 153 -8.97 -7.72 8.79
CA MET A 153 -8.11 -6.54 8.75
C MET A 153 -7.06 -6.56 9.86
N LEU A 154 -7.48 -6.83 11.10
CA LEU A 154 -6.57 -6.89 12.25
C LEU A 154 -5.51 -7.98 12.09
N GLN A 155 -5.91 -9.15 11.57
CA GLN A 155 -4.98 -10.22 11.26
C GLN A 155 -3.99 -9.79 10.16
N SER A 156 -4.47 -9.19 9.10
CA SER A 156 -3.65 -8.74 7.97
C SER A 156 -2.65 -7.67 8.40
N LEU A 157 -3.08 -6.66 9.15
CA LEU A 157 -2.22 -5.59 9.67
C LEU A 157 -1.07 -6.10 10.55
N LYS A 158 -1.29 -7.20 11.28
CA LYS A 158 -0.27 -7.83 12.13
C LYS A 158 0.68 -8.76 11.36
N GLN A 159 0.22 -9.32 10.26
CA GLN A 159 0.94 -10.38 9.54
C GLN A 159 1.68 -9.84 8.31
N ILE A 160 1.12 -8.84 7.62
CA ILE A 160 1.68 -8.27 6.41
C ILE A 160 2.63 -7.10 6.75
N GLU A 161 3.81 -7.47 7.21
CA GLU A 161 4.92 -6.56 7.49
C GLU A 161 6.25 -7.22 7.11
N VAL A 162 7.32 -6.45 6.94
CA VAL A 162 8.65 -7.00 6.72
C VAL A 162 9.07 -7.80 7.96
N GLY A 163 9.37 -9.07 7.75
CA GLY A 163 9.63 -10.03 8.84
C GLY A 163 8.42 -10.89 9.22
N GLY A 164 7.20 -10.49 8.84
CA GLY A 164 5.99 -11.29 8.96
C GLY A 164 5.92 -12.43 7.95
N ARG A 165 4.77 -13.07 7.83
CA ARG A 165 4.57 -14.21 6.92
C ARG A 165 3.47 -13.90 5.91
N TYR A 166 3.63 -14.41 4.66
CA TYR A 166 2.57 -14.33 3.66
C TYR A 166 1.29 -15.05 4.14
N ILE A 167 0.16 -14.65 3.59
CA ILE A 167 -1.13 -15.30 3.85
C ILE A 167 -1.44 -16.21 2.67
N ASP A 168 -1.61 -17.52 2.95
CA ASP A 168 -1.94 -18.48 1.91
C ASP A 168 -3.37 -18.26 1.38
N PHE A 169 -3.55 -18.57 0.12
CA PHE A 169 -4.86 -18.52 -0.55
C PHE A 169 -4.91 -19.48 -1.74
N THR A 170 -6.12 -19.76 -2.17
CA THR A 170 -6.39 -20.50 -3.40
C THR A 170 -7.19 -19.61 -4.36
N ALA A 171 -6.76 -19.56 -5.61
CA ALA A 171 -7.45 -18.81 -6.66
C ALA A 171 -7.35 -19.56 -8.00
N PRO A 172 -8.27 -19.34 -8.96
CA PRO A 172 -8.18 -19.94 -10.27
C PRO A 172 -7.06 -19.31 -11.10
N ASP A 173 -6.41 -20.10 -11.95
CA ASP A 173 -5.60 -19.61 -13.05
C ASP A 173 -6.47 -19.09 -14.22
N PHE A 174 -5.85 -18.67 -15.32
CA PHE A 174 -6.59 -18.19 -16.49
C PHE A 174 -7.38 -19.27 -17.24
N GLU A 175 -7.11 -20.54 -16.98
CA GLU A 175 -7.80 -21.73 -17.51
C GLU A 175 -8.90 -22.22 -16.56
N GLY A 176 -9.01 -21.66 -15.36
CA GLY A 176 -10.02 -22.00 -14.36
C GLY A 176 -9.58 -23.13 -13.41
N ASN A 177 -8.32 -23.57 -13.47
CA ASN A 177 -7.80 -24.55 -12.53
C ASN A 177 -7.58 -23.90 -11.16
N SER A 178 -7.98 -24.58 -10.10
CA SER A 178 -7.77 -24.13 -8.74
C SER A 178 -6.30 -24.30 -8.33
N VAL A 179 -5.65 -23.21 -7.94
CA VAL A 179 -4.22 -23.17 -7.60
C VAL A 179 -4.03 -22.58 -6.22
N THR A 180 -3.29 -23.27 -5.36
CA THR A 180 -2.94 -22.81 -4.01
C THR A 180 -1.54 -22.17 -4.04
N LEU A 181 -1.42 -20.94 -3.51
CA LEU A 181 -0.17 -20.18 -3.52
C LEU A 181 0.99 -20.96 -2.89
N SER A 182 0.78 -21.54 -1.70
CA SER A 182 1.81 -22.31 -0.97
C SER A 182 2.39 -23.47 -1.77
N GLU A 183 1.62 -24.08 -2.68
CA GLU A 183 2.10 -25.16 -3.53
C GLU A 183 3.04 -24.64 -4.64
N GLN A 184 2.82 -23.42 -5.12
CA GLN A 184 3.60 -22.81 -6.21
C GLN A 184 4.93 -22.25 -5.72
N ILE A 185 4.98 -21.73 -4.48
CA ILE A 185 6.16 -21.04 -3.94
C ILE A 185 7.00 -21.92 -2.99
N ARG A 186 6.57 -23.15 -2.72
CA ARG A 186 7.24 -24.06 -1.77
C ARG A 186 8.73 -24.22 -2.08
N GLY A 187 9.60 -23.85 -1.12
CA GLY A 187 11.05 -23.98 -1.23
C GLY A 187 11.70 -23.00 -2.21
N LYS A 188 10.99 -22.00 -2.68
CA LYS A 188 11.49 -20.96 -3.58
C LYS A 188 11.47 -19.60 -2.88
N VAL A 189 12.34 -18.70 -3.29
CA VAL A 189 12.12 -17.26 -3.06
C VAL A 189 11.05 -16.81 -4.05
N ALA A 190 10.02 -16.14 -3.58
CA ALA A 190 8.87 -15.81 -4.43
C ALA A 190 8.47 -14.34 -4.33
N LEU A 191 8.06 -13.76 -5.46
CA LEU A 191 7.38 -12.47 -5.50
C LEU A 191 5.88 -12.72 -5.72
N ILE A 192 5.06 -12.33 -4.75
CA ILE A 192 3.59 -12.31 -4.88
C ILE A 192 3.25 -10.94 -5.45
N ASP A 193 2.69 -10.90 -6.65
CA ASP A 193 2.37 -9.66 -7.38
C ASP A 193 0.85 -9.49 -7.48
N LEU A 194 0.29 -8.61 -6.65
CA LEU A 194 -1.12 -8.25 -6.69
C LEU A 194 -1.30 -7.09 -7.67
N TRP A 195 -1.90 -7.37 -8.82
CA TRP A 195 -2.00 -6.43 -9.94
C TRP A 195 -3.40 -6.38 -10.56
N ALA A 196 -3.63 -5.43 -11.46
CA ALA A 196 -4.85 -5.35 -12.26
C ALA A 196 -4.57 -4.78 -13.65
N SER A 197 -5.39 -5.11 -14.62
CA SER A 197 -5.24 -4.63 -16.01
C SER A 197 -5.33 -3.10 -16.11
N TRP A 198 -6.13 -2.48 -15.28
CA TRP A 198 -6.32 -1.03 -15.21
C TRP A 198 -5.23 -0.32 -14.38
N CYS A 199 -4.41 -1.05 -13.60
CA CYS A 199 -3.36 -0.47 -12.76
C CYS A 199 -2.08 -0.22 -13.58
N GLY A 200 -1.94 0.95 -14.15
CA GLY A 200 -0.76 1.33 -14.94
C GLY A 200 0.57 1.20 -14.19
N PRO A 201 0.68 1.70 -12.94
CA PRO A 201 1.89 1.53 -12.12
C PRO A 201 2.23 0.05 -11.86
N CYS A 202 1.24 -0.80 -11.50
CA CYS A 202 1.45 -2.23 -11.25
C CYS A 202 2.04 -2.92 -12.49
N ARG A 203 1.46 -2.66 -13.67
CA ARG A 203 1.92 -3.21 -14.94
C ARG A 203 3.34 -2.77 -15.30
N ARG A 204 3.73 -1.53 -14.98
CA ARG A 204 5.11 -1.06 -15.16
C ARG A 204 6.08 -1.78 -14.21
N SER A 205 5.68 -1.93 -12.94
CA SER A 205 6.46 -2.66 -11.95
C SER A 205 6.66 -4.12 -12.37
N ALA A 206 5.58 -4.82 -12.73
CA ALA A 206 5.64 -6.21 -13.20
C ALA A 206 6.56 -6.35 -14.42
N LYS A 207 6.47 -5.47 -15.42
CA LYS A 207 7.38 -5.50 -16.58
C LYS A 207 8.85 -5.32 -16.21
N SER A 208 9.16 -4.52 -15.21
CA SER A 208 10.54 -4.36 -14.74
C SER A 208 11.11 -5.62 -14.08
N MET A 209 10.23 -6.53 -13.61
CA MET A 209 10.63 -7.81 -13.03
C MET A 209 10.96 -8.91 -14.06
N ILE A 210 10.58 -8.75 -15.34
CA ILE A 210 10.81 -9.78 -16.37
C ILE A 210 12.29 -10.17 -16.47
N PRO A 211 13.25 -9.24 -16.62
CA PRO A 211 14.66 -9.61 -16.69
C PRO A 211 15.17 -10.30 -15.41
N VAL A 212 14.66 -9.91 -14.24
CA VAL A 212 15.01 -10.52 -12.96
C VAL A 212 14.48 -11.95 -12.89
N TYR A 213 13.23 -12.16 -13.30
CA TYR A 213 12.63 -13.49 -13.37
C TYR A 213 13.43 -14.43 -14.28
N GLU A 214 13.71 -14.03 -15.53
CA GLU A 214 14.47 -14.81 -16.51
C GLU A 214 15.87 -15.20 -15.99
N LYS A 215 16.53 -14.30 -15.23
CA LYS A 215 17.87 -14.55 -14.66
C LYS A 215 17.85 -15.54 -13.50
N TYR A 216 16.78 -15.59 -12.69
CA TYR A 216 16.77 -16.31 -11.41
C TYR A 216 15.74 -17.44 -11.32
N GLU A 217 14.84 -17.61 -12.29
CA GLU A 217 13.84 -18.70 -12.28
C GLU A 217 14.50 -20.08 -12.09
N SER A 218 15.51 -20.39 -12.89
CA SER A 218 16.23 -21.66 -12.82
C SER A 218 17.04 -21.84 -11.54
N LYS A 219 17.24 -20.78 -10.76
CA LYS A 219 17.96 -20.77 -9.48
C LYS A 219 17.06 -20.88 -8.26
N GLY A 220 15.74 -20.98 -8.45
CA GLY A 220 14.78 -21.11 -7.36
C GLY A 220 14.03 -19.81 -6.99
N PHE A 221 13.95 -18.87 -7.92
CA PHE A 221 13.03 -17.73 -7.83
C PHE A 221 11.74 -18.00 -8.59
N THR A 222 10.63 -17.45 -8.12
CA THR A 222 9.37 -17.47 -8.88
C THR A 222 8.57 -16.20 -8.66
N ILE A 223 7.65 -15.90 -9.58
CA ILE A 223 6.64 -14.84 -9.42
C ILE A 223 5.27 -15.48 -9.58
N VAL A 224 4.32 -15.12 -8.72
CA VAL A 224 2.91 -15.48 -8.85
C VAL A 224 2.10 -14.19 -8.90
N GLY A 225 1.57 -13.88 -10.07
CA GLY A 225 0.66 -12.75 -10.27
C GLY A 225 -0.75 -13.09 -9.82
N VAL A 226 -1.47 -12.14 -9.22
CA VAL A 226 -2.89 -12.27 -8.86
C VAL A 226 -3.63 -11.04 -9.39
N ALA A 227 -4.34 -11.23 -10.48
CA ALA A 227 -5.09 -10.15 -11.12
C ALA A 227 -6.45 -9.95 -10.45
N ARG A 228 -6.74 -8.74 -9.96
CA ARG A 228 -8.07 -8.34 -9.46
C ARG A 228 -8.90 -7.79 -10.60
N GLU A 229 -9.92 -8.54 -11.03
CA GLU A 229 -10.68 -8.21 -12.23
C GLU A 229 -12.17 -8.58 -12.13
N LYS A 230 -12.95 -8.07 -13.08
CA LYS A 230 -14.34 -8.48 -13.27
C LYS A 230 -14.46 -9.70 -14.20
N THR A 231 -13.50 -9.91 -15.09
CA THR A 231 -13.48 -11.03 -16.04
C THR A 231 -12.07 -11.57 -16.23
N VAL A 232 -11.94 -12.87 -16.47
CA VAL A 232 -10.65 -13.53 -16.76
C VAL A 232 -10.03 -12.98 -18.04
N GLN A 233 -10.87 -12.67 -19.04
CA GLN A 233 -10.41 -12.20 -20.35
C GLN A 233 -9.62 -10.89 -20.26
N THR A 234 -10.05 -9.98 -19.37
CA THR A 234 -9.38 -8.70 -19.14
C THR A 234 -7.98 -8.91 -18.58
N ALA A 235 -7.85 -9.77 -17.57
CA ALA A 235 -6.57 -10.14 -16.98
C ALA A 235 -5.65 -10.80 -18.01
N LYS A 236 -6.17 -11.83 -18.71
CA LYS A 236 -5.42 -12.61 -19.71
C LYS A 236 -4.91 -11.74 -20.86
N ALA A 237 -5.74 -10.82 -21.37
CA ALA A 237 -5.34 -9.91 -22.43
C ALA A 237 -4.22 -8.95 -21.97
N ALA A 238 -4.29 -8.41 -20.76
CA ALA A 238 -3.25 -7.53 -20.22
C ALA A 238 -1.94 -8.27 -19.96
N ALA A 239 -1.99 -9.46 -19.35
CA ALA A 239 -0.80 -10.29 -19.11
C ALA A 239 -0.11 -10.69 -20.42
N LEU A 240 -0.89 -11.05 -21.45
CA LEU A 240 -0.36 -11.36 -22.78
C LEU A 240 0.28 -10.14 -23.45
N GLN A 241 -0.39 -8.97 -23.37
CA GLN A 241 0.14 -7.71 -23.91
C GLN A 241 1.47 -7.32 -23.27
N ASP A 242 1.63 -7.54 -21.96
CA ASP A 242 2.82 -7.21 -21.21
C ASP A 242 3.86 -8.35 -21.17
N SER A 243 3.53 -9.51 -21.79
CA SER A 243 4.39 -10.68 -21.92
C SER A 243 4.88 -11.26 -20.59
N TYR A 244 3.99 -11.35 -19.58
CA TYR A 244 4.36 -11.92 -18.28
C TYR A 244 4.71 -13.41 -18.41
N PRO A 245 5.96 -13.84 -18.06
CA PRO A 245 6.42 -15.21 -18.25
C PRO A 245 6.06 -16.16 -17.09
N TRP A 246 5.41 -15.66 -16.04
CA TRP A 246 5.08 -16.40 -14.81
C TRP A 246 3.59 -16.74 -14.71
N LEU A 247 3.28 -17.59 -13.72
CA LEU A 247 1.90 -17.96 -13.39
C LEU A 247 1.09 -16.75 -12.98
N ASN A 248 -0.07 -16.59 -13.59
CA ASN A 248 -1.07 -15.60 -13.19
C ASN A 248 -2.36 -16.28 -12.75
N LEU A 249 -2.80 -15.93 -11.55
CA LEU A 249 -4.09 -16.26 -10.97
C LEU A 249 -5.04 -15.07 -11.14
N VAL A 250 -6.31 -15.31 -10.93
CA VAL A 250 -7.30 -14.23 -11.03
C VAL A 250 -8.26 -14.25 -9.84
N GLU A 251 -8.45 -13.09 -9.25
CA GLU A 251 -9.48 -12.83 -8.26
C GLU A 251 -10.63 -12.06 -8.92
N LEU A 252 -11.77 -12.71 -9.11
CA LEU A 252 -12.95 -12.09 -9.73
C LEU A 252 -13.88 -11.52 -8.67
N ASN A 253 -14.20 -10.22 -8.81
CA ASN A 253 -15.14 -9.53 -7.94
C ASN A 253 -14.85 -9.68 -6.44
N ASP A 254 -13.59 -9.71 -6.07
CA ASP A 254 -13.10 -9.85 -4.69
C ASP A 254 -13.57 -11.12 -3.95
N ALA A 255 -13.88 -12.18 -4.69
CA ALA A 255 -14.45 -13.41 -4.13
C ALA A 255 -13.59 -14.05 -3.03
N GLY A 256 -12.27 -13.93 -3.10
CA GLY A 256 -11.32 -14.43 -2.11
C GLY A 256 -10.86 -13.36 -1.11
N ASN A 257 -11.18 -12.09 -1.34
CA ASN A 257 -10.63 -10.94 -0.62
C ASN A 257 -9.09 -10.97 -0.50
N ILE A 258 -8.40 -11.44 -1.57
CA ILE A 258 -6.95 -11.68 -1.55
C ILE A 258 -6.20 -10.36 -1.37
N TRP A 259 -6.54 -9.34 -2.17
CA TRP A 259 -5.92 -8.03 -2.04
C TRP A 259 -6.07 -7.48 -0.63
N PHE A 260 -7.26 -7.61 -0.07
CA PHE A 260 -7.58 -7.16 1.26
C PHE A 260 -6.78 -7.88 2.36
N LYS A 261 -6.59 -9.22 2.22
CA LYS A 261 -5.74 -10.02 3.12
C LYS A 261 -4.28 -9.57 3.13
N TYR A 262 -3.83 -8.95 2.05
CA TYR A 262 -2.47 -8.42 1.90
C TYR A 262 -2.37 -6.91 2.19
N CYS A 263 -3.35 -6.33 2.85
CA CYS A 263 -3.41 -4.89 3.11
C CYS A 263 -3.29 -4.05 1.82
N VAL A 264 -3.85 -4.55 0.73
CA VAL A 264 -3.94 -3.83 -0.55
C VAL A 264 -5.39 -3.40 -0.74
N GLY A 265 -5.61 -2.09 -0.67
CA GLY A 265 -6.94 -1.50 -0.84
C GLY A 265 -7.30 -1.25 -2.30
N ASN A 266 -7.98 -0.12 -2.55
CA ASN A 266 -8.44 0.25 -3.89
C ASN A 266 -7.49 1.21 -4.62
N SER A 267 -6.42 1.66 -3.98
CA SER A 267 -5.49 2.67 -4.50
C SER A 267 -4.47 2.12 -5.51
N GLY A 268 -4.27 0.82 -5.55
CA GLY A 268 -3.32 0.15 -6.45
C GLY A 268 -2.99 -1.25 -5.97
N GLY A 269 -2.20 -2.00 -6.75
CA GLY A 269 -1.69 -3.30 -6.37
C GLY A 269 -0.51 -3.21 -5.40
N GLY A 270 0.05 -4.36 -5.03
CA GLY A 270 1.22 -4.44 -4.16
C GLY A 270 2.05 -5.68 -4.45
N THR A 271 3.34 -5.63 -4.16
CA THR A 271 4.23 -6.78 -4.35
C THR A 271 4.90 -7.17 -3.04
N PHE A 272 5.04 -8.48 -2.80
CA PHE A 272 5.56 -9.04 -1.56
C PHE A 272 6.63 -10.07 -1.89
N LEU A 273 7.89 -9.74 -1.59
CA LEU A 273 8.97 -10.70 -1.75
C LEU A 273 9.06 -11.57 -0.49
N VAL A 274 8.99 -12.89 -0.65
CA VAL A 274 9.05 -13.85 0.44
C VAL A 274 10.21 -14.83 0.27
N ASP A 275 10.78 -15.28 1.38
CA ASP A 275 11.82 -16.31 1.38
C ASP A 275 11.24 -17.73 1.24
N GLN A 276 12.12 -18.72 1.24
CA GLN A 276 11.77 -20.14 1.10
C GLN A 276 10.93 -20.69 2.27
N GLU A 277 10.98 -20.04 3.43
CA GLU A 277 10.19 -20.35 4.64
C GLU A 277 8.87 -19.56 4.66
N GLY A 278 8.67 -18.64 3.71
CA GLY A 278 7.45 -17.82 3.59
C GLY A 278 7.47 -16.55 4.44
N LYS A 279 8.63 -16.08 4.87
CA LYS A 279 8.81 -14.81 5.57
C LYS A 279 8.88 -13.66 4.56
N ILE A 280 8.19 -12.57 4.82
CA ILE A 280 8.20 -11.37 3.98
C ILE A 280 9.55 -10.65 4.14
N LEU A 281 10.30 -10.54 3.06
CA LEU A 281 11.60 -9.89 2.98
C LEU A 281 11.48 -8.40 2.62
N ALA A 282 10.53 -8.08 1.74
CA ALA A 282 10.28 -6.71 1.28
C ALA A 282 8.84 -6.56 0.80
N ILE A 283 8.30 -5.35 0.93
CA ILE A 283 6.98 -4.93 0.45
C ILE A 283 7.21 -3.84 -0.60
N CYS A 284 6.57 -3.98 -1.77
CA CYS A 284 6.71 -3.12 -2.93
C CYS A 284 8.17 -2.83 -3.34
N PRO A 285 9.07 -3.86 -3.37
CA PRO A 285 10.46 -3.63 -3.76
C PRO A 285 10.58 -3.28 -5.26
N THR A 286 11.58 -2.48 -5.59
CA THR A 286 11.99 -2.27 -6.99
C THR A 286 12.67 -3.52 -7.56
N ALA A 287 12.80 -3.60 -8.89
CA ALA A 287 13.49 -4.73 -9.54
C ALA A 287 14.94 -4.85 -9.09
N GLU A 288 15.64 -3.72 -8.90
CA GLU A 288 17.02 -3.68 -8.41
C GLU A 288 17.13 -4.18 -6.97
N GLU A 289 16.14 -3.88 -6.12
CA GLU A 289 16.10 -4.37 -4.74
C GLU A 289 15.85 -5.88 -4.70
N VAL A 290 14.93 -6.38 -5.53
CA VAL A 290 14.68 -7.83 -5.67
C VAL A 290 15.97 -8.51 -6.12
N GLU A 291 16.60 -8.04 -7.19
CA GLU A 291 17.84 -8.62 -7.71
C GLU A 291 18.94 -8.67 -6.66
N ARG A 292 19.16 -7.57 -5.93
CA ARG A 292 20.16 -7.50 -4.85
C ARG A 292 19.90 -8.52 -3.72
N ILE A 293 18.62 -8.79 -3.40
CA ILE A 293 18.25 -9.80 -2.40
C ILE A 293 18.51 -11.20 -2.95
N LEU A 294 18.09 -11.46 -4.19
CA LEU A 294 18.28 -12.75 -4.85
C LEU A 294 19.76 -13.13 -5.02
N GLU A 295 20.63 -12.18 -5.34
CA GLU A 295 22.09 -12.38 -5.41
C GLU A 295 22.70 -12.91 -4.13
N LYS A 296 22.12 -12.56 -2.97
CA LYS A 296 22.57 -13.02 -1.66
C LYS A 296 22.01 -14.40 -1.30
N MET A 297 20.78 -14.69 -1.74
CA MET A 297 20.03 -15.88 -1.33
C MET A 297 20.19 -17.06 -2.30
N LEU A 298 20.31 -16.79 -3.59
CA LEU A 298 20.32 -17.77 -4.68
C LEU A 298 21.68 -17.76 -5.41
N LYS A 299 22.71 -18.18 -4.69
CA LYS A 299 24.09 -18.27 -5.23
C LYS A 299 24.26 -19.44 -6.17
#